data_f5cf24516257d896cc4564aa45f0470b
#
_entry.id   f5cf24516257d896cc4564aa45f0470b
#
_cell.length_a   1.000
_cell.length_b   1.000
_cell.length_c   1.000
_cell.angle_alpha   90.00
_cell.angle_beta   90.00
_cell.angle_gamma   90.00
#
_symmetry.space_group_name_H-M   'P 1'
#
loop_
_entity.id
_entity.type
_entity.pdbx_description
1 polymer ?
#
loop_
_entity_poly.entity_id
_entity_poly.type
_entity_poly.pdbx_seq_one_letter_code
_entity_poly.pdbx_strand_id
1 'polypeptide(L)'
;MSGSLAEHLPEQQSAGIVHGDFRIDNTLLALDGPGSPRVTAVVDWELSTIGDPVADVATMLAYRHPAFDLIMGAPSAWTSPRLPDAPTLAAAYVAAGGLPLVDLNLHLALAHYKIAVIAAGIAHRHRAGSGTGAGFESAGRAVEPFLEAARSTFRQPFSA
;
A
#
# COMPACT_ATOMS: atom_id res chain seq x y z
N MET A 1 2.26 -12.98 14.33
CA MET A 1 1.64 -12.25 13.19
C MET A 1 1.62 -13.10 11.92
N SER A 2 2.75 -13.58 11.39
CA SER A 2 2.76 -14.38 10.15
C SER A 2 1.90 -15.66 10.24
N GLY A 3 1.97 -16.41 11.35
CA GLY A 3 1.13 -17.60 11.57
C GLY A 3 -0.37 -17.27 11.55
N SER A 4 -0.77 -16.23 12.25
CA SER A 4 -2.19 -15.82 12.30
C SER A 4 -2.72 -15.36 10.95
N LEU A 5 -1.91 -14.67 10.13
CA LEU A 5 -2.29 -14.29 8.78
C LEU A 5 -2.39 -15.50 7.86
N ALA A 6 -1.48 -16.47 7.98
CA ALA A 6 -1.51 -17.69 7.17
C ALA A 6 -2.75 -18.57 7.42
N GLU A 7 -3.29 -18.54 8.63
CA GLU A 7 -4.51 -19.27 9.01
C GLU A 7 -5.80 -18.56 8.55
N HIS A 8 -5.73 -17.26 8.20
CA HIS A 8 -6.88 -16.42 7.86
C HIS A 8 -6.64 -15.65 6.56
N LEU A 9 -6.03 -16.29 5.58
CA LEU A 9 -5.88 -15.67 4.25
C LEU A 9 -7.27 -15.37 3.66
N PRO A 10 -7.47 -14.17 3.07
CA PRO A 10 -8.73 -13.86 2.42
C PRO A 10 -8.97 -14.83 1.26
N GLU A 11 -10.22 -15.25 1.08
CA GLU A 11 -10.60 -16.02 -0.10
C GLU A 11 -10.53 -15.12 -1.33
N GLN A 12 -9.91 -15.61 -2.39
CA GLN A 12 -9.85 -14.89 -3.65
C GLN A 12 -11.25 -14.80 -4.26
N GLN A 13 -11.81 -13.60 -4.30
CA GLN A 13 -13.15 -13.35 -4.83
C GLN A 13 -13.17 -13.13 -6.35
N SER A 14 -12.04 -12.68 -6.90
CA SER A 14 -11.89 -12.40 -8.32
C SER A 14 -10.46 -12.66 -8.78
N ALA A 15 -10.29 -12.80 -10.09
CA ALA A 15 -8.97 -12.87 -10.70
C ALA A 15 -8.83 -11.75 -11.73
N GLY A 16 -7.80 -10.94 -11.55
CA GLY A 16 -7.47 -9.83 -12.42
C GLY A 16 -5.98 -9.55 -12.44
N ILE A 17 -5.59 -8.54 -13.18
CA ILE A 17 -4.21 -8.05 -13.13
C ILE A 17 -4.06 -7.24 -11.83
N VAL A 18 -3.09 -7.64 -11.01
CA VAL A 18 -2.62 -6.92 -9.84
C VAL A 18 -1.31 -6.25 -10.21
N HIS A 19 -1.22 -4.94 -9.95
CA HIS A 19 0.00 -4.16 -10.22
C HIS A 19 1.12 -4.52 -9.23
N GLY A 20 0.77 -4.77 -7.97
CA GLY A 20 1.69 -5.14 -6.90
C GLY A 20 2.38 -3.98 -6.18
N ASP A 21 2.40 -2.77 -6.79
CA ASP A 21 2.90 -1.51 -6.21
C ASP A 21 2.10 -0.31 -6.73
N PHE A 22 0.74 -0.41 -6.69
CA PHE A 22 -0.11 0.66 -7.20
C PHE A 22 -0.08 1.87 -6.29
N ARG A 23 0.50 2.96 -6.79
CA ARG A 23 0.64 4.24 -6.07
C ARG A 23 0.77 5.42 -7.04
N ILE A 24 0.59 6.64 -6.52
CA ILE A 24 0.59 7.86 -7.33
C ILE A 24 1.92 8.07 -8.07
N ASP A 25 3.04 7.66 -7.46
CA ASP A 25 4.38 7.78 -8.07
C ASP A 25 4.51 6.91 -9.33
N ASN A 26 3.68 5.85 -9.45
CA ASN A 26 3.62 4.96 -10.59
C ASN A 26 2.50 5.36 -11.58
N THR A 27 2.04 6.62 -11.51
CA THR A 27 1.05 7.17 -12.46
C THR A 27 1.59 8.38 -13.18
N LEU A 28 1.29 8.47 -14.46
CA LEU A 28 1.56 9.69 -15.27
C LEU A 28 0.29 10.53 -15.30
N LEU A 29 0.42 11.80 -14.93
CA LEU A 29 -0.69 12.74 -14.83
C LEU A 29 -0.58 13.84 -15.88
N ALA A 30 -1.66 14.08 -16.64
CA ALA A 30 -1.80 15.34 -17.34
C ALA A 30 -2.34 16.39 -16.37
N LEU A 31 -1.63 17.51 -16.28
CA LEU A 31 -1.96 18.61 -15.36
C LEU A 31 -2.59 19.81 -16.08
N ASP A 32 -2.70 19.75 -17.41
CA ASP A 32 -3.24 20.78 -18.27
C ASP A 32 -4.42 20.25 -19.11
N GLY A 33 -5.23 21.16 -19.60
CA GLY A 33 -6.37 20.86 -20.44
C GLY A 33 -7.67 20.52 -19.69
N PRO A 34 -8.76 20.32 -20.45
CA PRO A 34 -10.06 19.99 -19.87
C PRO A 34 -10.03 18.68 -19.07
N GLY A 35 -10.60 18.69 -17.87
CA GLY A 35 -10.67 17.53 -17.00
C GLY A 35 -9.36 17.17 -16.30
N SER A 36 -8.38 18.06 -16.23
CA SER A 36 -7.17 17.83 -15.44
C SER A 36 -7.38 18.12 -13.94
N PRO A 37 -6.62 17.44 -13.04
CA PRO A 37 -5.64 16.41 -13.37
C PRO A 37 -6.31 15.09 -13.79
N ARG A 38 -5.70 14.37 -14.74
CA ARG A 38 -6.16 13.03 -15.15
C ARG A 38 -5.00 12.08 -15.29
N VAL A 39 -5.22 10.82 -14.93
CA VAL A 39 -4.24 9.75 -15.16
C VAL A 39 -4.19 9.45 -16.66
N THR A 40 -3.00 9.49 -17.24
CA THR A 40 -2.73 9.18 -18.65
C THR A 40 -2.11 7.81 -18.84
N ALA A 41 -1.36 7.34 -17.85
CA ALA A 41 -0.79 5.99 -17.84
C ALA A 41 -0.51 5.53 -16.39
N VAL A 42 -0.47 4.22 -16.24
CA VAL A 42 0.10 3.54 -15.07
C VAL A 42 1.38 2.85 -15.54
N VAL A 43 2.47 3.01 -14.81
CA VAL A 43 3.80 2.52 -15.14
C VAL A 43 4.35 1.63 -14.01
N ASP A 44 5.52 1.01 -14.24
CA ASP A 44 6.22 0.18 -13.24
C ASP A 44 5.47 -1.13 -12.90
N TRP A 45 5.15 -1.88 -13.96
CA TRP A 45 4.43 -3.15 -13.89
C TRP A 45 5.30 -4.35 -13.56
N GLU A 46 6.54 -4.16 -13.12
CA GLU A 46 7.51 -5.26 -12.90
C GLU A 46 7.07 -6.25 -11.80
N LEU A 47 6.23 -5.81 -10.84
CA LEU A 47 5.67 -6.66 -9.79
C LEU A 47 4.28 -7.22 -10.13
N SER A 48 3.81 -7.01 -11.37
CA SER A 48 2.47 -7.39 -11.76
C SER A 48 2.29 -8.92 -11.81
N THR A 49 1.09 -9.34 -11.44
CA THR A 49 0.69 -10.76 -11.44
C THR A 49 -0.81 -10.90 -11.66
N ILE A 50 -1.25 -12.15 -11.81
CA ILE A 50 -2.68 -12.48 -11.74
C ILE A 50 -3.02 -12.77 -10.28
N GLY A 51 -4.02 -12.09 -9.75
CA GLY A 51 -4.45 -12.22 -8.37
C GLY A 51 -5.75 -11.49 -8.08
N ASP A 52 -6.04 -11.27 -6.80
CA ASP A 52 -7.20 -10.49 -6.39
C ASP A 52 -6.88 -8.98 -6.42
N PRO A 53 -7.59 -8.17 -7.25
CA PRO A 53 -7.34 -6.73 -7.34
C PRO A 53 -7.56 -5.95 -6.03
N VAL A 54 -8.28 -6.50 -5.06
CA VAL A 54 -8.40 -5.92 -3.71
C VAL A 54 -7.03 -5.75 -3.04
N ALA A 55 -6.04 -6.59 -3.40
CA ALA A 55 -4.67 -6.48 -2.90
C ALA A 55 -3.99 -5.16 -3.30
N ASP A 56 -4.25 -4.64 -4.51
CA ASP A 56 -3.72 -3.33 -4.93
C ASP A 56 -4.37 -2.18 -4.15
N VAL A 57 -5.68 -2.23 -3.98
CA VAL A 57 -6.41 -1.23 -3.18
C VAL A 57 -5.89 -1.23 -1.74
N ALA A 58 -5.75 -2.40 -1.14
CA ALA A 58 -5.21 -2.54 0.21
C ALA A 58 -3.77 -1.99 0.33
N THR A 59 -2.91 -2.27 -0.65
CA THR A 59 -1.54 -1.76 -0.67
C THR A 59 -1.52 -0.24 -0.81
N MET A 60 -2.34 0.31 -1.69
CA MET A 60 -2.54 1.76 -1.85
C MET A 60 -2.99 2.42 -0.54
N LEU A 61 -3.95 1.82 0.16
CA LEU A 61 -4.42 2.33 1.46
C LEU A 61 -3.35 2.21 2.56
N ALA A 62 -2.54 1.15 2.56
CA ALA A 62 -1.47 0.96 3.53
C ALA A 62 -0.38 2.04 3.41
N TYR A 63 -0.12 2.57 2.21
CA TYR A 63 0.81 3.70 2.01
C TYR A 63 0.34 5.01 2.67
N ARG A 64 -0.94 5.11 3.09
CA ARG A 64 -1.44 6.25 3.88
C ARG A 64 -0.87 6.31 5.30
N HIS A 65 -0.24 5.24 5.77
CA HIS A 65 0.34 5.20 7.11
C HIS A 65 1.53 6.17 7.23
N PRO A 66 1.60 7.07 8.25
CA PRO A 66 2.63 8.09 8.36
C PRO A 66 4.07 7.55 8.37
N ALA A 67 4.28 6.33 8.88
CA ALA A 67 5.59 5.69 8.87
C ALA A 67 6.11 5.37 7.46
N PHE A 68 5.29 5.51 6.40
CA PHE A 68 5.74 5.35 5.03
C PHE A 68 6.81 6.38 4.65
N ASP A 69 6.74 7.59 5.19
CA ASP A 69 7.77 8.63 5.00
C ASP A 69 9.16 8.19 5.48
N LEU A 70 9.23 7.32 6.49
CA LEU A 70 10.50 6.77 6.96
C LEU A 70 11.14 5.83 5.93
N ILE A 71 10.34 5.16 5.12
CA ILE A 71 10.80 4.28 4.04
C ILE A 71 11.24 5.12 2.84
N MET A 72 10.49 6.17 2.53
CA MET A 72 10.80 7.09 1.43
C MET A 72 11.97 8.04 1.74
N GLY A 73 12.26 8.26 3.03
CA GLY A 73 13.27 9.22 3.48
C GLY A 73 12.86 10.68 3.35
N ALA A 74 11.63 10.94 2.96
CA ALA A 74 11.03 12.26 2.79
C ALA A 74 9.50 12.17 2.87
N PRO A 75 8.79 13.29 3.10
CA PRO A 75 7.33 13.31 3.03
C PRO A 75 6.82 12.80 1.68
N SER A 76 5.97 11.79 1.72
CA SER A 76 5.36 11.19 0.54
C SER A 76 4.05 11.91 0.18
N ALA A 77 3.69 11.91 -1.10
CA ALA A 77 2.38 12.36 -1.54
C ALA A 77 1.25 11.57 -0.86
N TRP A 78 1.46 10.28 -0.58
CA TRP A 78 0.47 9.39 0.05
C TRP A 78 0.19 9.72 1.52
N THR A 79 1.15 10.24 2.26
CA THR A 79 0.96 10.64 3.67
C THR A 79 0.40 12.05 3.82
N SER A 80 0.21 12.77 2.70
CA SER A 80 -0.32 14.12 2.70
C SER A 80 -1.72 14.18 3.35
N PRO A 81 -1.95 15.13 4.29
CA PRO A 81 -3.26 15.35 4.86
C PRO A 81 -4.27 15.95 3.87
N ARG A 82 -3.82 16.35 2.68
CA ARG A 82 -4.70 16.84 1.60
C ARG A 82 -5.38 15.72 0.83
N LEU A 83 -4.88 14.49 0.91
CA LEU A 83 -5.54 13.34 0.31
C LEU A 83 -6.71 12.88 1.21
N PRO A 84 -7.79 12.35 0.64
CA PRO A 84 -8.84 11.71 1.40
C PRO A 84 -8.31 10.60 2.31
N ASP A 85 -9.01 10.33 3.39
CA ASP A 85 -8.67 9.19 4.27
C ASP A 85 -8.93 7.84 3.59
N ALA A 86 -8.48 6.76 4.22
CA ALA A 86 -8.59 5.42 3.66
C ALA A 86 -10.04 4.98 3.40
N PRO A 87 -11.02 5.20 4.31
CA PRO A 87 -12.43 4.90 4.03
C PRO A 87 -12.98 5.65 2.82
N THR A 88 -12.68 6.95 2.70
CA THR A 88 -13.13 7.77 1.57
C THR A 88 -12.53 7.28 0.24
N LEU A 89 -11.24 6.90 0.24
CA LEU A 89 -10.60 6.34 -0.97
C LEU A 89 -11.20 4.99 -1.36
N ALA A 90 -11.47 4.12 -0.39
CA ALA A 90 -12.12 2.83 -0.61
C ALA A 90 -13.53 3.01 -1.21
N ALA A 91 -14.33 3.92 -0.64
CA ALA A 91 -15.65 4.25 -1.14
C ALA A 91 -15.60 4.84 -2.56
N ALA A 92 -14.63 5.73 -2.84
CA ALA A 92 -14.45 6.32 -4.16
C ALA A 92 -14.08 5.26 -5.23
N TYR A 93 -13.26 4.28 -4.86
CA TYR A 93 -12.93 3.15 -5.75
C TYR A 93 -14.18 2.36 -6.15
N VAL A 94 -15.01 2.00 -5.20
CA VAL A 94 -16.27 1.26 -5.47
C VAL A 94 -17.24 2.13 -6.27
N ALA A 95 -17.39 3.41 -5.92
CA ALA A 95 -18.26 4.33 -6.65
C ALA A 95 -17.82 4.58 -8.12
N ALA A 96 -16.52 4.45 -8.40
CA ALA A 96 -15.99 4.52 -9.76
C ALA A 96 -16.19 3.22 -10.58
N GLY A 97 -16.88 2.22 -10.05
CA GLY A 97 -17.11 0.94 -10.70
C GLY A 97 -16.06 -0.13 -10.38
N GLY A 98 -15.25 0.08 -9.34
CA GLY A 98 -14.35 -0.93 -8.82
C GLY A 98 -15.08 -2.12 -8.22
N LEU A 99 -14.34 -3.22 -8.02
CA LEU A 99 -14.89 -4.43 -7.43
C LEU A 99 -15.30 -4.22 -5.96
N PRO A 100 -16.24 -5.00 -5.42
CA PRO A 100 -16.49 -5.02 -3.97
C PRO A 100 -15.22 -5.33 -3.20
N LEU A 101 -14.95 -4.57 -2.14
CA LEU A 101 -13.76 -4.73 -1.31
C LEU A 101 -14.03 -5.76 -0.19
N VAL A 102 -14.26 -7.00 -0.57
CA VAL A 102 -14.49 -8.11 0.37
C VAL A 102 -13.21 -8.37 1.16
N ASP A 103 -13.34 -8.61 2.45
CA ASP A 103 -12.23 -8.90 3.36
C ASP A 103 -11.08 -7.86 3.32
N LEU A 104 -11.40 -6.60 3.00
CA LEU A 104 -10.41 -5.53 2.88
C LEU A 104 -9.51 -5.40 4.11
N ASN A 105 -10.03 -5.66 5.31
CA ASN A 105 -9.25 -5.65 6.55
C ASN A 105 -8.13 -6.71 6.55
N LEU A 106 -8.38 -7.91 6.01
CA LEU A 106 -7.37 -8.96 5.91
C LEU A 106 -6.32 -8.60 4.86
N HIS A 107 -6.75 -8.13 3.68
CA HIS A 107 -5.85 -7.64 2.63
C HIS A 107 -5.00 -6.45 3.13
N LEU A 108 -5.59 -5.51 3.87
CA LEU A 108 -4.89 -4.34 4.42
C LEU A 108 -3.90 -4.75 5.52
N ALA A 109 -4.26 -5.70 6.39
CA ALA A 109 -3.35 -6.25 7.39
C ALA A 109 -2.15 -6.92 6.72
N LEU A 110 -2.38 -7.68 5.65
CA LEU A 110 -1.34 -8.32 4.85
C LEU A 110 -0.45 -7.27 4.15
N ALA A 111 -1.04 -6.20 3.60
CA ALA A 111 -0.30 -5.10 3.00
C ALA A 111 0.61 -4.39 4.00
N HIS A 112 0.10 -4.05 5.19
CA HIS A 112 0.92 -3.48 6.27
C HIS A 112 2.08 -4.41 6.66
N TYR A 113 1.80 -5.72 6.80
CA TYR A 113 2.84 -6.70 7.10
C TYR A 113 3.91 -6.78 5.99
N LYS A 114 3.49 -6.80 4.70
CA LYS A 114 4.39 -6.76 3.54
C LYS A 114 5.32 -5.54 3.61
N ILE A 115 4.77 -4.35 3.90
CA ILE A 115 5.56 -3.12 3.99
C ILE A 115 6.56 -3.19 5.16
N ALA A 116 6.17 -3.75 6.31
CA ALA A 116 7.09 -3.96 7.44
C ALA A 116 8.28 -4.86 7.05
N VAL A 117 8.02 -5.95 6.30
CA VAL A 117 9.07 -6.85 5.80
C VAL A 117 10.00 -6.14 4.82
N ILE A 118 9.45 -5.33 3.91
CA ILE A 118 10.24 -4.51 2.97
C ILE A 118 11.13 -3.53 3.75
N ALA A 119 10.59 -2.82 4.73
CA ALA A 119 11.33 -1.89 5.58
C ALA A 119 12.47 -2.58 6.34
N ALA A 120 12.23 -3.78 6.88
CA ALA A 120 13.24 -4.59 7.54
C ALA A 120 14.36 -5.00 6.55
N GLY A 121 14.01 -5.38 5.33
CA GLY A 121 14.96 -5.70 4.26
C GLY A 121 15.83 -4.51 3.86
N ILE A 122 15.26 -3.31 3.75
CA ILE A 122 16.00 -2.06 3.48
C ILE A 122 16.98 -1.79 4.62
N ALA A 123 16.52 -1.85 5.87
CA ALA A 123 17.36 -1.65 7.05
C ALA A 123 18.49 -2.69 7.18
N HIS A 124 18.22 -3.94 6.78
CA HIS A 124 19.24 -4.98 6.72
C HIS A 124 20.33 -4.66 5.71
N ARG A 125 19.96 -4.30 4.47
CA ARG A 125 20.91 -3.90 3.42
C ARG A 125 21.73 -2.67 3.82
N HIS A 126 21.11 -1.68 4.46
CA HIS A 126 21.81 -0.51 4.96
C HIS A 126 22.91 -0.88 5.97
N ARG A 127 22.58 -1.71 6.98
CA ARG A 127 23.54 -2.18 7.99
C ARG A 127 24.67 -3.02 7.39
N ALA A 128 24.38 -3.76 6.33
CA ALA A 128 25.38 -4.54 5.61
C ALA A 128 26.26 -3.71 4.66
N GLY A 129 26.01 -2.38 4.55
CA GLY A 129 26.74 -1.51 3.62
C GLY A 129 26.41 -1.78 2.14
N SER A 130 25.36 -2.55 1.84
CA SER A 130 24.97 -2.96 0.49
C SER A 130 23.82 -2.14 -0.10
N GLY A 131 23.47 -1.01 0.52
CA GLY A 131 22.42 -0.12 0.04
C GLY A 131 22.58 1.29 0.56
N THR A 132 22.40 2.25 -0.34
CA THR A 132 22.46 3.70 -0.06
C THR A 132 21.27 4.39 -0.72
N GLY A 133 20.92 5.58 -0.25
CA GLY A 133 19.86 6.40 -0.79
C GLY A 133 18.89 6.91 0.26
N ALA A 134 17.90 7.67 -0.17
CA ALA A 134 16.86 8.18 0.70
C ALA A 134 16.12 7.01 1.39
N GLY A 135 15.80 7.17 2.66
CA GLY A 135 15.07 6.18 3.43
C GLY A 135 15.88 5.02 3.99
N PHE A 136 17.10 4.72 3.49
CA PHE A 136 17.88 3.59 3.98
C PHE A 136 18.20 3.67 5.48
N GLU A 137 18.54 4.85 6.00
CA GLU A 137 18.82 5.06 7.41
C GLU A 137 17.57 4.99 8.30
N SER A 138 16.43 5.38 7.76
CA SER A 138 15.18 5.55 8.52
C SER A 138 14.21 4.38 8.41
N ALA A 139 14.30 3.57 7.34
CA ALA A 139 13.34 2.50 7.06
C ALA A 139 13.16 1.51 8.22
N GLY A 140 14.23 1.20 8.96
CA GLY A 140 14.15 0.28 10.10
C GLY A 140 13.18 0.75 11.20
N ARG A 141 12.99 2.07 11.34
CA ARG A 141 12.04 2.65 12.29
C ARG A 141 10.57 2.50 11.87
N ALA A 142 10.32 2.18 10.61
CA ALA A 142 8.98 1.94 10.09
C ALA A 142 8.47 0.53 10.40
N VAL A 143 9.35 -0.41 10.75
CA VAL A 143 9.00 -1.84 10.94
C VAL A 143 7.92 -2.01 12.00
N GLU A 144 8.15 -1.54 13.23
CA GLU A 144 7.20 -1.75 14.32
C GLU A 144 5.87 -1.00 14.10
N PRO A 145 5.84 0.27 13.66
CA PRO A 145 4.59 0.94 13.30
C PRO A 145 3.75 0.18 12.28
N PHE A 146 4.35 -0.39 11.25
CA PHE A 146 3.62 -1.18 10.26
C PHE A 146 3.18 -2.54 10.80
N LEU A 147 3.96 -3.20 11.67
CA LEU A 147 3.52 -4.42 12.35
C LEU A 147 2.35 -4.15 13.29
N GLU A 148 2.34 -3.03 13.99
CA GLU A 148 1.25 -2.62 14.86
C GLU A 148 -0.01 -2.29 14.07
N ALA A 149 0.12 -1.56 12.95
CA ALA A 149 -0.98 -1.31 12.02
C ALA A 149 -1.56 -2.63 11.48
N ALA A 150 -0.71 -3.58 11.09
CA ALA A 150 -1.15 -4.90 10.64
C ALA A 150 -1.94 -5.65 11.72
N ARG A 151 -1.47 -5.65 12.97
CA ARG A 151 -2.18 -6.28 14.10
C ARG A 151 -3.52 -5.62 14.40
N SER A 152 -3.56 -4.29 14.38
CA SER A 152 -4.77 -3.51 14.63
C SER A 152 -5.81 -3.78 13.56
N THR A 153 -5.43 -3.65 12.28
CA THR A 153 -6.31 -3.87 11.13
C THR A 153 -6.84 -5.31 11.08
N PHE A 154 -6.01 -6.30 11.44
CA PHE A 154 -6.43 -7.70 11.50
C PHE A 154 -7.55 -7.95 12.52
N ARG A 155 -7.54 -7.22 13.64
CA ARG A 155 -8.50 -7.40 14.76
C ARG A 155 -9.78 -6.59 14.59
N GLN A 156 -9.78 -5.57 13.76
CA GLN A 156 -10.90 -4.65 13.60
C GLN A 156 -11.44 -4.73 12.17
N PRO A 157 -12.75 -4.91 11.98
CA PRO A 157 -13.32 -4.81 10.66
C PRO A 157 -13.08 -3.41 10.09
N PHE A 158 -12.76 -3.34 8.80
CA PHE A 158 -12.64 -2.08 8.08
C PHE A 158 -14.06 -1.53 7.88
N SER A 159 -14.35 -0.36 8.45
CA SER A 159 -15.60 0.36 8.22
C SER A 159 -15.37 1.33 7.06
N ALA A 160 -15.94 1.03 5.91
CA ALA A 160 -16.00 1.92 4.74
C ALA A 160 -17.17 2.87 4.84
#